data_3787978324985ca9cff0a4e40203c866
#
_entry.id   3787978324985ca9cff0a4e40203c866
#
_cell.length_a   1.000
_cell.length_b   1.000
_cell.length_c   1.000
_cell.angle_alpha   90.00
_cell.angle_beta   90.00
_cell.angle_gamma   90.00
#
_symmetry.space_group_name_H-M   'P 1'
#
loop_
_entity.id
_entity.type
_entity.pdbx_description
1 polymer ?
#
loop_
_entity_poly.entity_id
_entity_poly.type
_entity_poly.pdbx_seq_one_letter_code
_entity_poly.pdbx_strand_id
1 'polypeptide(L)'
;ANLKQPDGIFVHGFLTINGEKMSKSKGTGIMAKEFSEICDPETLRYYFAAKLNDKVEDIDLNFDDYVKRINSDLVGKYLNIASRSASFLKKNNNIISTNVNSELIESLIKEKGNIINLYEERKYSKLVRLIMDLADNVNKYINEEAPWKKDLDDAVDICSTAINAFKIITIYLNPIIPKITKNAYKFLNLKNCSCDDLDKLLSGQIGNYEPLLN
;
A
#
# COMPACT_ATOMS: atom_id res chain seq x y z
N ALA A 1 19.97 32.42 11.11
CA ALA A 1 19.09 31.98 10.02
C ALA A 1 17.64 32.19 10.47
N ASN A 2 16.83 32.90 9.69
CA ASN A 2 15.39 33.10 9.97
C ASN A 2 14.59 31.85 9.58
N LEU A 3 14.87 30.74 10.24
CA LEU A 3 14.13 29.51 10.07
C LEU A 3 13.06 29.40 11.15
N LYS A 4 11.83 29.03 10.80
CA LYS A 4 10.77 28.73 11.75
C LYS A 4 11.21 27.54 12.61
N GLN A 5 11.01 27.65 13.93
CA GLN A 5 11.23 26.53 14.84
C GLN A 5 10.19 25.44 14.60
N PRO A 6 10.51 24.15 14.85
CA PRO A 6 9.54 23.07 14.74
C PRO A 6 8.42 23.27 15.78
N ASP A 7 7.19 22.98 15.37
CA ASP A 7 6.02 23.07 16.26
C ASP A 7 5.96 21.89 17.27
N GLY A 8 6.73 20.80 17.01
CA GLY A 8 6.83 19.63 17.89
C GLY A 8 7.95 18.70 17.47
N ILE A 9 8.42 17.88 18.41
CA ILE A 9 9.44 16.85 18.20
C ILE A 9 8.85 15.52 18.66
N PHE A 10 8.85 14.53 17.77
CA PHE A 10 8.38 13.18 18.06
C PHE A 10 9.56 12.23 18.00
N VAL A 11 9.71 11.43 19.05
CA VAL A 11 10.87 10.55 19.25
C VAL A 11 10.40 9.10 19.25
N HIS A 12 11.10 8.23 18.55
CA HIS A 12 11.04 6.78 18.72
C HIS A 12 12.28 6.28 19.47
N GLY A 13 12.32 5.00 19.87
CA GLY A 13 13.48 4.38 20.49
C GLY A 13 14.66 4.17 19.53
N PHE A 14 15.61 3.34 19.93
CA PHE A 14 16.75 3.00 19.07
C PHE A 14 16.35 2.07 17.94
N LEU A 15 17.12 2.12 16.84
CA LEU A 15 17.09 1.12 15.79
C LEU A 15 18.13 0.02 16.11
N THR A 16 17.65 -1.22 16.18
CA THR A 16 18.49 -2.42 16.29
C THR A 16 18.43 -3.20 14.98
N ILE A 17 19.39 -4.09 14.77
CA ILE A 17 19.43 -5.02 13.62
C ILE A 17 19.56 -6.43 14.19
N ASN A 18 18.57 -7.29 13.92
CA ASN A 18 18.50 -8.65 14.47
C ASN A 18 18.74 -8.70 16.00
N GLY A 19 18.14 -7.73 16.73
CA GLY A 19 18.26 -7.62 18.19
C GLY A 19 19.55 -6.96 18.70
N GLU A 20 20.50 -6.63 17.81
CA GLU A 20 21.76 -6.01 18.17
C GLU A 20 21.77 -4.50 17.92
N LYS A 21 22.35 -3.75 18.84
CA LYS A 21 22.55 -2.30 18.66
C LYS A 21 23.50 -2.03 17.50
N MET A 22 23.11 -1.12 16.59
CA MET A 22 23.98 -0.71 15.49
C MET A 22 25.30 -0.12 16.02
N SER A 23 26.41 -0.68 15.57
CA SER A 23 27.75 -0.26 15.92
C SER A 23 28.68 -0.29 14.72
N LYS A 24 29.25 0.87 14.37
CA LYS A 24 30.23 0.98 13.27
C LYS A 24 31.50 0.16 13.56
N SER A 25 31.95 0.16 14.83
CA SER A 25 33.18 -0.55 15.24
C SER A 25 33.05 -2.06 15.24
N LYS A 26 31.81 -2.58 15.41
CA LYS A 26 31.52 -4.02 15.39
C LYS A 26 31.02 -4.52 14.05
N GLY A 27 30.85 -3.64 13.05
CA GLY A 27 30.31 -4.02 11.74
C GLY A 27 28.85 -4.48 11.76
N THR A 28 28.10 -4.18 12.83
CA THR A 28 26.68 -4.59 12.99
C THR A 28 25.71 -3.57 12.40
N GLY A 29 26.19 -2.50 11.76
CA GLY A 29 25.37 -1.46 11.14
C GLY A 29 25.31 -1.62 9.62
N ILE A 30 24.13 -1.55 9.04
CA ILE A 30 23.97 -1.39 7.58
C ILE A 30 23.75 0.09 7.28
N MET A 31 24.55 0.63 6.39
CA MET A 31 24.35 2.01 5.93
C MET A 31 23.13 2.08 5.00
N ALA A 32 22.33 3.14 5.11
CA ALA A 32 21.17 3.33 4.25
C ALA A 32 21.50 3.24 2.75
N LYS A 33 22.72 3.68 2.36
CA LYS A 33 23.20 3.57 0.99
C LYS A 33 23.36 2.12 0.56
N GLU A 34 24.03 1.29 1.38
CA GLU A 34 24.24 -0.15 1.10
C GLU A 34 22.90 -0.89 0.98
N PHE A 35 21.96 -0.56 1.87
CA PHE A 35 20.60 -1.11 1.78
C PHE A 35 19.92 -0.73 0.45
N SER A 36 20.04 0.52 0.02
CA SER A 36 19.39 1.02 -1.20
C SER A 36 19.99 0.45 -2.50
N GLU A 37 21.19 -0.13 -2.44
CA GLU A 37 21.81 -0.84 -3.57
C GLU A 37 21.24 -2.25 -3.76
N ILE A 38 20.65 -2.83 -2.70
CA ILE A 38 20.14 -4.21 -2.68
C ILE A 38 18.61 -4.23 -2.76
N CYS A 39 17.93 -3.31 -2.04
CA CYS A 39 16.48 -3.29 -1.89
C CYS A 39 15.92 -1.91 -2.24
N ASP A 40 14.65 -1.87 -2.72
CA ASP A 40 13.96 -0.59 -2.91
C ASP A 40 13.72 0.08 -1.53
N PRO A 41 14.19 1.31 -1.31
CA PRO A 41 14.01 2.03 -0.04
C PRO A 41 12.56 2.18 0.41
N GLU A 42 11.59 2.11 -0.50
CA GLU A 42 10.17 2.19 -0.17
C GLU A 42 9.69 0.96 0.62
N THR A 43 10.26 -0.21 0.36
CA THR A 43 9.93 -1.42 1.13
C THR A 43 10.42 -1.30 2.57
N LEU A 44 11.57 -0.67 2.81
CA LEU A 44 12.05 -0.37 4.17
C LEU A 44 11.16 0.67 4.86
N ARG A 45 10.72 1.71 4.14
CA ARG A 45 9.74 2.68 4.68
C ARG A 45 8.46 2.00 5.12
N TYR A 46 7.92 1.09 4.29
CA TYR A 46 6.76 0.28 4.64
C TYR A 46 6.99 -0.56 5.90
N TYR A 47 8.13 -1.26 5.95
CA TYR A 47 8.48 -2.09 7.10
C TYR A 47 8.54 -1.30 8.40
N PHE A 48 9.19 -0.14 8.39
CA PHE A 48 9.23 0.73 9.56
C PHE A 48 7.85 1.28 9.92
N ALA A 49 7.05 1.72 8.94
CA ALA A 49 5.69 2.15 9.20
C ALA A 49 4.85 1.03 9.87
N ALA A 50 5.03 -0.22 9.44
CA ALA A 50 4.34 -1.37 10.04
C ALA A 50 4.75 -1.67 11.50
N LYS A 51 5.88 -1.11 11.98
CA LYS A 51 6.40 -1.29 13.34
C LYS A 51 6.25 -0.03 14.21
N LEU A 52 6.29 1.14 13.61
CA LEU A 52 6.22 2.43 14.33
C LEU A 52 4.85 2.64 14.98
N ASN A 53 4.88 3.08 16.22
CA ASN A 53 3.71 3.48 16.99
C ASN A 53 3.91 4.87 17.62
N ASP A 54 2.97 5.31 18.44
CA ASP A 54 2.99 6.59 19.14
C ASP A 54 3.78 6.58 20.46
N LYS A 55 4.52 5.50 20.75
CA LYS A 55 5.33 5.33 21.96
C LYS A 55 6.82 5.38 21.65
N VAL A 56 7.61 5.62 22.69
CA VAL A 56 9.07 5.55 22.62
C VAL A 56 9.50 4.10 22.85
N GLU A 57 9.54 3.32 21.78
CA GLU A 57 9.92 1.90 21.78
C GLU A 57 11.03 1.67 20.75
N ASP A 58 11.93 0.74 21.02
CA ASP A 58 12.98 0.36 20.09
C ASP A 58 12.39 -0.38 18.88
N ILE A 59 12.99 -0.16 17.72
CA ILE A 59 12.57 -0.76 16.45
C ILE A 59 13.65 -1.72 16.01
N ASP A 60 13.31 -2.99 15.85
CA ASP A 60 14.23 -3.99 15.34
C ASP A 60 14.02 -4.24 13.85
N LEU A 61 15.07 -4.06 13.06
CA LEU A 61 15.15 -4.51 11.67
C LEU A 61 15.62 -5.97 11.67
N ASN A 62 14.66 -6.88 11.66
CA ASN A 62 14.90 -8.30 11.44
C ASN A 62 14.68 -8.62 9.96
N PHE A 63 15.68 -9.17 9.27
CA PHE A 63 15.61 -9.38 7.82
C PHE A 63 14.61 -10.46 7.41
N ASP A 64 14.45 -11.51 8.19
CA ASP A 64 13.47 -12.57 7.89
C ASP A 64 12.05 -12.02 8.03
N ASP A 65 11.77 -11.25 9.09
CA ASP A 65 10.49 -10.55 9.28
C ASP A 65 10.26 -9.51 8.19
N TYR A 66 11.30 -8.77 7.79
CA TYR A 66 11.22 -7.81 6.70
C TYR A 66 10.80 -8.47 5.38
N VAL A 67 11.50 -9.50 4.93
CA VAL A 67 11.18 -10.21 3.68
C VAL A 67 9.79 -10.83 3.74
N LYS A 68 9.46 -11.48 4.86
CA LYS A 68 8.13 -12.07 5.07
C LYS A 68 7.02 -11.02 4.98
N ARG A 69 7.21 -9.88 5.63
CA ARG A 69 6.21 -8.81 5.65
C ARG A 69 6.01 -8.15 4.29
N ILE A 70 7.10 -7.84 3.57
CA ILE A 70 6.99 -7.26 2.22
C ILE A 70 6.25 -8.24 1.29
N ASN A 71 6.61 -9.51 1.32
CA ASN A 71 5.98 -10.52 0.49
C ASN A 71 4.51 -10.76 0.87
N SER A 72 4.18 -10.83 2.16
CA SER A 72 2.79 -11.06 2.59
C SER A 72 1.90 -9.84 2.35
N ASP A 73 2.37 -8.66 2.72
CA ASP A 73 1.53 -7.46 2.72
C ASP A 73 1.52 -6.75 1.37
N LEU A 74 2.70 -6.29 0.88
CA LEU A 74 2.74 -5.55 -0.37
C LEU A 74 2.46 -6.45 -1.58
N VAL A 75 3.16 -7.58 -1.70
CA VAL A 75 3.01 -8.46 -2.86
C VAL A 75 1.73 -9.30 -2.75
N GLY A 76 1.54 -9.99 -1.62
CA GLY A 76 0.47 -10.97 -1.43
C GLY A 76 -0.92 -10.35 -1.23
N LYS A 77 -1.01 -9.11 -0.74
CA LYS A 77 -2.30 -8.44 -0.51
C LYS A 77 -2.49 -7.28 -1.47
N TYR A 78 -1.74 -6.19 -1.32
CA TYR A 78 -1.97 -4.95 -2.05
C TYR A 78 -1.78 -5.09 -3.56
N LEU A 79 -0.59 -5.46 -4.02
CA LEU A 79 -0.29 -5.58 -5.45
C LEU A 79 -1.00 -6.76 -6.11
N ASN A 80 -1.33 -7.80 -5.34
CA ASN A 80 -2.08 -8.96 -5.80
C ASN A 80 -3.46 -8.58 -6.34
N ILE A 81 -4.14 -7.59 -5.76
CA ILE A 81 -5.42 -7.09 -6.26
C ILE A 81 -5.29 -6.65 -7.72
N ALA A 82 -4.31 -5.81 -8.01
CA ALA A 82 -4.08 -5.30 -9.37
C ALA A 82 -3.67 -6.40 -10.34
N SER A 83 -2.70 -7.26 -9.96
CA SER A 83 -2.19 -8.30 -10.84
C SER A 83 -3.24 -9.34 -11.23
N ARG A 84 -4.11 -9.74 -10.29
CA ARG A 84 -5.19 -10.70 -10.53
C ARG A 84 -6.28 -10.11 -11.43
N SER A 85 -6.63 -8.85 -11.23
CA SER A 85 -7.69 -8.18 -11.97
C SER A 85 -7.26 -7.79 -13.38
N ALA A 86 -6.00 -7.38 -13.55
CA ALA A 86 -5.47 -6.89 -14.81
C ALA A 86 -5.59 -7.90 -15.96
N SER A 87 -5.46 -9.19 -15.68
CA SER A 87 -5.55 -10.25 -16.72
C SER A 87 -6.94 -10.34 -17.36
N PHE A 88 -7.99 -10.09 -16.59
CA PHE A 88 -9.38 -10.07 -17.10
C PHE A 88 -9.66 -8.76 -17.83
N LEU A 89 -9.27 -7.62 -17.26
CA LEU A 89 -9.45 -6.31 -17.89
C LEU A 89 -8.70 -6.21 -19.23
N LYS A 90 -7.53 -6.86 -19.36
CA LYS A 90 -6.81 -6.94 -20.63
C LYS A 90 -7.63 -7.59 -21.76
N LYS A 91 -8.47 -8.58 -21.44
CA LYS A 91 -9.38 -9.22 -22.40
C LYS A 91 -10.49 -8.27 -22.87
N ASN A 92 -10.80 -7.23 -22.08
CA ASN A 92 -11.71 -6.14 -22.40
C ASN A 92 -10.97 -4.86 -22.80
N ASN A 93 -9.81 -4.95 -23.45
CA ASN A 93 -8.99 -3.81 -23.87
C ASN A 93 -8.64 -2.84 -22.73
N ASN A 94 -8.52 -3.31 -21.50
CA ASN A 94 -8.29 -2.54 -20.27
C ASN A 94 -9.40 -1.49 -19.98
N ILE A 95 -10.61 -1.67 -20.50
CA ILE A 95 -11.74 -0.77 -20.25
C ILE A 95 -12.38 -1.16 -18.92
N ILE A 96 -12.56 -0.16 -18.05
CA ILE A 96 -13.20 -0.30 -16.73
C ILE A 96 -14.72 -0.21 -16.90
N SER A 97 -15.44 -1.17 -16.29
CA SER A 97 -16.89 -1.11 -16.15
C SER A 97 -17.29 -0.09 -15.09
N THR A 98 -18.44 0.54 -15.29
CA THR A 98 -19.09 1.40 -14.27
C THR A 98 -20.01 0.60 -13.33
N ASN A 99 -20.29 -0.66 -13.65
CA ASN A 99 -21.06 -1.57 -12.80
C ASN A 99 -20.14 -2.16 -11.74
N VAL A 100 -20.10 -1.54 -10.57
CA VAL A 100 -19.21 -1.93 -9.46
C VAL A 100 -20.03 -2.27 -8.21
N ASN A 101 -19.47 -3.10 -7.35
CA ASN A 101 -20.04 -3.39 -6.03
C ASN A 101 -19.88 -2.15 -5.12
N SER A 102 -20.94 -1.35 -5.02
CA SER A 102 -20.94 -0.11 -4.24
C SER A 102 -20.72 -0.37 -2.75
N GLU A 103 -21.25 -1.45 -2.20
CA GLU A 103 -21.10 -1.80 -0.77
C GLU A 103 -19.64 -1.99 -0.39
N LEU A 104 -18.87 -2.73 -1.22
CA LEU A 104 -17.44 -2.91 -0.99
C LEU A 104 -16.70 -1.56 -1.08
N ILE A 105 -16.97 -0.76 -2.11
CA ILE A 105 -16.32 0.55 -2.30
C ILE A 105 -16.61 1.49 -1.12
N GLU A 106 -17.87 1.61 -0.73
CA GLU A 106 -18.31 2.45 0.41
C GLU A 106 -17.67 2.00 1.72
N SER A 107 -17.52 0.69 1.95
CA SER A 107 -16.86 0.15 3.14
C SER A 107 -15.40 0.62 3.27
N LEU A 108 -14.67 0.73 2.15
CA LEU A 108 -13.30 1.25 2.16
C LEU A 108 -13.27 2.76 2.38
N ILE A 109 -14.18 3.51 1.73
CA ILE A 109 -14.26 4.98 1.85
C ILE A 109 -14.61 5.40 3.27
N LYS A 110 -15.46 4.64 3.96
CA LYS A 110 -15.88 4.89 5.35
C LYS A 110 -14.71 4.96 6.32
N GLU A 111 -13.60 4.26 6.02
CA GLU A 111 -12.40 4.29 6.85
C GLU A 111 -11.55 5.57 6.70
N LYS A 112 -11.90 6.49 5.78
CA LYS A 112 -11.16 7.75 5.54
C LYS A 112 -10.82 8.50 6.82
N GLY A 113 -11.82 8.75 7.66
CA GLY A 113 -11.64 9.52 8.90
C GLY A 113 -10.70 8.82 9.89
N ASN A 114 -10.87 7.51 10.06
CA ASN A 114 -10.03 6.69 10.93
C ASN A 114 -8.57 6.67 10.42
N ILE A 115 -8.37 6.50 9.12
CA ILE A 115 -7.03 6.48 8.50
C ILE A 115 -6.32 7.82 8.67
N ILE A 116 -7.02 8.95 8.42
CA ILE A 116 -6.45 10.29 8.63
C ILE A 116 -6.04 10.48 10.08
N ASN A 117 -6.91 10.14 11.04
CA ASN A 117 -6.58 10.24 12.46
C ASN A 117 -5.37 9.39 12.87
N LEU A 118 -5.25 8.16 12.34
CA LEU A 118 -4.10 7.30 12.63
C LEU A 118 -2.79 7.89 12.07
N TYR A 119 -2.83 8.59 10.91
CA TYR A 119 -1.69 9.33 10.39
C TYR A 119 -1.31 10.51 11.29
N GLU A 120 -2.28 11.33 11.68
CA GLU A 120 -2.06 12.51 12.53
C GLU A 120 -1.53 12.12 13.92
N GLU A 121 -2.03 11.05 14.48
CA GLU A 121 -1.60 10.48 15.76
C GLU A 121 -0.30 9.66 15.66
N ARG A 122 0.27 9.47 14.46
CA ARG A 122 1.49 8.67 14.20
C ARG A 122 1.38 7.22 14.64
N LYS A 123 0.19 6.67 14.66
CA LYS A 123 -0.10 5.26 14.99
C LYS A 123 0.08 4.37 13.75
N TYR A 124 1.27 4.46 13.14
CA TYR A 124 1.53 3.87 11.83
C TYR A 124 1.35 2.36 11.79
N SER A 125 1.72 1.61 12.82
CA SER A 125 1.53 0.16 12.86
C SER A 125 0.04 -0.24 12.83
N LYS A 126 -0.81 0.51 13.52
CA LYS A 126 -2.27 0.32 13.47
C LYS A 126 -2.83 0.70 12.11
N LEU A 127 -2.34 1.82 11.55
CA LEU A 127 -2.71 2.30 10.23
C LEU A 127 -2.41 1.27 9.14
N VAL A 128 -1.16 0.75 9.10
CA VAL A 128 -0.75 -0.25 8.12
C VAL A 128 -1.58 -1.52 8.25
N ARG A 129 -1.85 -1.97 9.48
CA ARG A 129 -2.72 -3.14 9.71
C ARG A 129 -4.11 -2.89 9.14
N LEU A 130 -4.74 -1.76 9.45
CA LEU A 130 -6.06 -1.41 8.92
C LEU A 130 -6.08 -1.42 7.39
N ILE A 131 -5.09 -0.78 6.73
CA ILE A 131 -5.03 -0.75 5.27
C ILE A 131 -4.85 -2.17 4.70
N MET A 132 -4.06 -3.03 5.33
CA MET A 132 -3.88 -4.42 4.90
C MET A 132 -5.13 -5.28 5.14
N ASP A 133 -5.90 -5.01 6.19
CA ASP A 133 -7.20 -5.66 6.42
C ASP A 133 -8.21 -5.25 5.31
N LEU A 134 -8.19 -3.99 4.87
CA LEU A 134 -8.98 -3.55 3.71
C LEU A 134 -8.55 -4.28 2.42
N ALA A 135 -7.25 -4.47 2.19
CA ALA A 135 -6.74 -5.23 1.05
C ALA A 135 -7.14 -6.71 1.11
N ASP A 136 -7.18 -7.32 2.31
CA ASP A 136 -7.68 -8.68 2.52
C ASP A 136 -9.16 -8.79 2.17
N ASN A 137 -9.99 -7.81 2.54
CA ASN A 137 -11.41 -7.79 2.19
C ASN A 137 -11.61 -7.76 0.67
N VAL A 138 -10.81 -6.98 -0.06
CA VAL A 138 -10.86 -6.95 -1.53
C VAL A 138 -10.42 -8.28 -2.14
N ASN A 139 -9.34 -8.88 -1.64
CA ASN A 139 -8.90 -10.20 -2.11
C ASN A 139 -9.93 -11.30 -1.80
N LYS A 140 -10.60 -11.22 -0.65
CA LYS A 140 -11.71 -12.10 -0.29
C LYS A 140 -12.86 -11.95 -1.28
N TYR A 141 -13.28 -10.72 -1.59
CA TYR A 141 -14.30 -10.45 -2.62
C TYR A 141 -13.94 -11.08 -3.97
N ILE A 142 -12.70 -10.88 -4.46
CA ILE A 142 -12.26 -11.51 -5.71
C ILE A 142 -12.35 -13.04 -5.66
N ASN A 143 -12.05 -13.65 -4.50
CA ASN A 143 -12.11 -15.10 -4.32
C ASN A 143 -13.55 -15.61 -4.30
N GLU A 144 -14.45 -14.91 -3.63
CA GLU A 144 -15.87 -15.30 -3.49
C GLU A 144 -16.61 -15.15 -4.82
N GLU A 145 -16.39 -14.03 -5.54
CA GLU A 145 -16.99 -13.78 -6.85
C GLU A 145 -16.40 -14.65 -7.96
N ALA A 146 -15.14 -15.11 -7.78
CA ALA A 146 -14.46 -16.05 -8.66
C ALA A 146 -14.55 -15.69 -10.16
N PRO A 147 -13.98 -14.53 -10.61
CA PRO A 147 -14.10 -14.05 -11.99
C PRO A 147 -13.62 -15.06 -13.04
N TRP A 148 -12.76 -16.00 -12.66
CA TRP A 148 -12.31 -17.11 -13.53
C TRP A 148 -13.39 -18.17 -13.82
N LYS A 149 -14.54 -18.12 -13.15
CA LYS A 149 -15.70 -19.00 -13.36
C LYS A 149 -16.87 -18.30 -14.02
N LYS A 150 -16.72 -17.03 -14.38
CA LYS A 150 -17.77 -16.17 -14.94
C LYS A 150 -17.53 -15.93 -16.43
N ASP A 151 -18.55 -15.44 -17.13
CA ASP A 151 -18.36 -14.88 -18.45
C ASP A 151 -17.50 -13.61 -18.41
N LEU A 152 -17.19 -13.05 -19.60
CA LEU A 152 -16.27 -11.93 -19.67
C LEU A 152 -16.85 -10.65 -19.04
N ASP A 153 -18.13 -10.38 -19.23
CA ASP A 153 -18.78 -9.16 -18.75
C ASP A 153 -18.86 -9.14 -17.23
N ASP A 154 -19.33 -10.21 -16.60
CA ASP A 154 -19.33 -10.39 -15.15
C ASP A 154 -17.90 -10.30 -14.59
N ALA A 155 -16.94 -10.96 -15.23
CA ALA A 155 -15.55 -10.93 -14.78
C ALA A 155 -14.96 -9.51 -14.87
N VAL A 156 -15.32 -8.73 -15.87
CA VAL A 156 -14.91 -7.32 -16.01
C VAL A 156 -15.53 -6.46 -14.91
N ASP A 157 -16.80 -6.65 -14.57
CA ASP A 157 -17.47 -5.92 -13.47
C ASP A 157 -16.80 -6.20 -12.12
N ILE A 158 -16.54 -7.47 -11.81
CA ILE A 158 -15.84 -7.88 -10.59
C ILE A 158 -14.44 -7.26 -10.54
N CYS A 159 -13.67 -7.38 -11.62
CA CYS A 159 -12.31 -6.84 -11.69
C CYS A 159 -12.29 -5.31 -11.68
N SER A 160 -13.28 -4.64 -12.24
CA SER A 160 -13.44 -3.18 -12.18
C SER A 160 -13.72 -2.70 -10.76
N THR A 161 -14.54 -3.44 -10.01
CA THR A 161 -14.73 -3.22 -8.57
C THR A 161 -13.40 -3.33 -7.82
N ALA A 162 -12.66 -4.42 -8.04
CA ALA A 162 -11.37 -4.65 -7.39
C ALA A 162 -10.33 -3.55 -7.71
N ILE A 163 -10.30 -3.07 -8.96
CA ILE A 163 -9.38 -2.00 -9.38
C ILE A 163 -9.78 -0.64 -8.79
N ASN A 164 -11.07 -0.34 -8.65
CA ASN A 164 -11.52 0.84 -7.90
C ASN A 164 -11.13 0.75 -6.42
N ALA A 165 -11.29 -0.40 -5.80
CA ALA A 165 -10.82 -0.65 -4.43
C ALA A 165 -9.29 -0.53 -4.30
N PHE A 166 -8.53 -1.03 -5.28
CA PHE A 166 -7.07 -0.87 -5.36
C PHE A 166 -6.66 0.61 -5.42
N LYS A 167 -7.37 1.44 -6.20
CA LYS A 167 -7.16 2.90 -6.22
C LYS A 167 -7.32 3.50 -4.83
N ILE A 168 -8.36 3.15 -4.09
CA ILE A 168 -8.61 3.68 -2.74
C ILE A 168 -7.46 3.29 -1.80
N ILE A 169 -7.06 2.02 -1.79
CA ILE A 169 -5.93 1.53 -0.98
C ILE A 169 -4.63 2.22 -1.38
N THR A 170 -4.42 2.48 -2.68
CA THR A 170 -3.26 3.23 -3.19
C THR A 170 -3.22 4.66 -2.63
N ILE A 171 -4.36 5.34 -2.56
CA ILE A 171 -4.46 6.67 -1.94
C ILE A 171 -4.05 6.61 -0.47
N TYR A 172 -4.54 5.62 0.26
CA TYR A 172 -4.21 5.46 1.68
C TYR A 172 -2.75 5.12 1.93
N LEU A 173 -2.10 4.36 1.06
CA LEU A 173 -0.68 4.00 1.18
C LEU A 173 0.28 5.09 0.67
N ASN A 174 -0.20 6.05 -0.11
CA ASN A 174 0.65 7.04 -0.78
C ASN A 174 1.64 7.78 0.14
N PRO A 175 1.29 8.20 1.38
CA PRO A 175 2.25 8.85 2.26
C PRO A 175 3.41 7.93 2.72
N ILE A 176 3.19 6.61 2.75
CA ILE A 176 4.20 5.63 3.19
C ILE A 176 5.10 5.21 2.03
N ILE A 177 4.53 4.87 0.87
CA ILE A 177 5.23 4.29 -0.29
C ILE A 177 4.96 5.08 -1.58
N PRO A 178 5.33 6.37 -1.64
CA PRO A 178 4.95 7.28 -2.73
C PRO A 178 5.47 6.88 -4.12
N LYS A 179 6.60 6.17 -4.22
CA LYS A 179 7.13 5.69 -5.50
C LYS A 179 6.34 4.51 -6.05
N ILE A 180 6.01 3.54 -5.19
CA ILE A 180 5.18 2.38 -5.58
C ILE A 180 3.79 2.85 -5.97
N THR A 181 3.17 3.74 -5.19
CA THR A 181 1.84 4.30 -5.51
C THR A 181 1.86 5.15 -6.78
N LYS A 182 2.95 5.86 -7.08
CA LYS A 182 3.12 6.55 -8.36
C LYS A 182 3.09 5.58 -9.55
N ASN A 183 3.69 4.40 -9.42
CA ASN A 183 3.61 3.36 -10.44
C ASN A 183 2.18 2.81 -10.56
N ALA A 184 1.49 2.64 -9.42
CA ALA A 184 0.07 2.27 -9.42
C ALA A 184 -0.81 3.32 -10.11
N TYR A 185 -0.59 4.62 -9.87
CA TYR A 185 -1.32 5.69 -10.58
C TYR A 185 -1.06 5.68 -12.09
N LYS A 186 0.17 5.39 -12.55
CA LYS A 186 0.44 5.21 -13.98
C LYS A 186 -0.36 4.06 -14.58
N PHE A 187 -0.39 2.91 -13.89
CA PHE A 187 -1.22 1.77 -14.29
C PHE A 187 -2.71 2.15 -14.36
N LEU A 188 -3.21 2.91 -13.40
CA LEU A 188 -4.60 3.38 -13.39
C LEU A 188 -4.90 4.53 -14.37
N ASN A 189 -3.90 4.97 -15.14
CA ASN A 189 -3.98 6.14 -16.03
C ASN A 189 -4.39 7.44 -15.28
N LEU A 190 -3.91 7.57 -14.04
CA LEU A 190 -4.12 8.73 -13.19
C LEU A 190 -2.81 9.52 -13.00
N LYS A 191 -2.92 10.82 -12.76
CA LYS A 191 -1.74 11.66 -12.47
C LYS A 191 -1.35 11.57 -10.99
N ASN A 192 -2.21 12.06 -10.13
CA ASN A 192 -2.10 11.99 -8.67
C ASN A 192 -3.50 11.96 -8.09
N CYS A 193 -3.68 11.31 -6.94
CA CYS A 193 -4.93 11.31 -6.19
C CYS A 193 -4.69 11.69 -4.74
N SER A 194 -5.71 12.30 -4.14
CA SER A 194 -5.80 12.63 -2.71
C SER A 194 -7.00 11.95 -2.07
N CYS A 195 -7.18 12.15 -0.78
CA CYS A 195 -8.37 11.68 -0.06
C CYS A 195 -9.68 12.33 -0.56
N ASP A 196 -9.62 13.37 -1.39
CA ASP A 196 -10.80 14.00 -2.01
C ASP A 196 -11.23 13.31 -3.31
N ASP A 197 -10.46 12.30 -3.74
CA ASP A 197 -10.74 11.52 -4.94
C ASP A 197 -11.22 10.09 -4.62
N LEU A 198 -11.44 9.76 -3.35
CA LEU A 198 -11.80 8.40 -2.91
C LEU A 198 -13.13 7.94 -3.52
N ASP A 199 -14.12 8.81 -3.60
CA ASP A 199 -15.48 8.57 -4.12
C ASP A 199 -15.55 8.62 -5.66
N LYS A 200 -14.52 9.13 -6.33
CA LYS A 200 -14.48 9.21 -7.80
C LYS A 200 -14.13 7.84 -8.38
N LEU A 201 -15.11 7.15 -8.92
CA LEU A 201 -14.89 5.88 -9.61
C LEU A 201 -14.02 6.08 -10.86
N LEU A 202 -13.19 5.07 -11.14
CA LEU A 202 -12.46 4.99 -12.40
C LEU A 202 -13.44 4.80 -13.57
N SER A 203 -13.14 5.43 -14.68
CA SER A 203 -13.89 5.28 -15.91
C SER A 203 -12.94 5.28 -17.11
N GLY A 204 -13.36 4.64 -18.21
CA GLY A 204 -12.56 4.55 -19.43
C GLY A 204 -11.47 3.48 -19.35
N GLN A 205 -10.32 3.76 -19.94
CA GLN A 205 -9.25 2.77 -20.13
C GLN A 205 -8.11 3.00 -19.14
N ILE A 206 -7.65 1.93 -18.47
CA ILE A 206 -6.42 1.91 -17.68
C ILE A 206 -5.22 1.46 -18.53
N GLY A 207 -4.01 1.62 -18.00
CA GLY A 207 -2.78 1.17 -18.64
C GLY A 207 -2.59 -0.34 -18.62
N ASN A 208 -1.58 -0.82 -19.34
CA ASN A 208 -1.15 -2.21 -19.19
C ASN A 208 -0.51 -2.42 -17.82
N TYR A 209 -0.82 -3.56 -17.21
CA TYR A 209 -0.20 -3.93 -15.93
C TYR A 209 1.24 -4.38 -16.16
N GLU A 210 2.14 -3.77 -15.41
CA GLU A 210 3.53 -4.19 -15.23
C GLU A 210 3.80 -4.34 -13.74
N PRO A 211 4.78 -5.15 -13.31
CA PRO A 211 5.13 -5.25 -11.89
C PRO A 211 5.38 -3.86 -11.30
N LEU A 212 4.65 -3.53 -10.24
CA LEU A 212 4.68 -2.20 -9.60
C LEU A 212 5.81 -2.06 -8.58
N LEU A 213 6.36 -3.19 -8.15
CA LEU A 213 7.52 -3.32 -7.27
C LEU A 213 8.52 -4.26 -7.95
N ASN A 214 9.76 -3.81 -8.08
CA ASN A 214 10.90 -4.55 -8.66
C ASN A 214 11.83 -5.06 -7.55
#